data_76fdd52a7bf592da059e74f12a59ab1c
#
_entry.id   76fdd52a7bf592da059e74f12a59ab1c
#
_cell.length_a   1.000
_cell.length_b   1.000
_cell.length_c   1.000
_cell.angle_alpha   90.00
_cell.angle_beta   90.00
_cell.angle_gamma   90.00
#
_symmetry.space_group_name_H-M   'P 1'
#
loop_
_entity.id
_entity.type
_entity.pdbx_description
1 polymer ?
#
loop_
_entity_poly.entity_id
_entity_poly.type
_entity_poly.pdbx_seq_one_letter_code
_entity_poly.pdbx_strand_id
1 'polypeptide(L)'
;GRTMQMLKNWNPEQIPEKEDIKVRLSAARTRLYELQMALKEHKIPVIVLFEGWGASGKGSTISKVIKNIDPRFFKVATMSAPTEEDLRKPFLYRYFREIPEAGKFTFLDSGWMDQTCRERMDKKLKGDNYSKRIDSIRRFERQLTDNGYVLLKFFMQIDRKEQEKRMGILLESKDTRWRVNEYDLWQNDHYKKCRKIFDQYMQDTNTSAAPWYIVDAGDRKWAELQVLETMISNIEVAMENSKHAVPILQNVFPLVEMPRLSEIPLDGKEVGDEEYKAELK
;
A
#
# COMPACT_ATOMS: atom_id res chain seq x y z
N GLY A 1 20.36 -10.94 9.04
CA GLY A 1 19.09 -10.23 8.90
C GLY A 1 18.92 -9.25 10.05
N ARG A 2 18.90 -7.95 9.76
CA ARG A 2 18.53 -6.96 10.78
C ARG A 2 17.06 -7.20 11.12
N THR A 3 16.79 -7.52 12.37
CA THR A 3 15.43 -7.54 12.91
C THR A 3 14.83 -6.17 12.67
N MET A 4 13.65 -6.10 12.02
CA MET A 4 12.93 -4.85 11.83
C MET A 4 12.71 -4.17 13.19
N GLN A 5 12.97 -2.87 13.27
CA GLN A 5 12.64 -2.09 14.45
C GLN A 5 11.12 -1.96 14.55
N MET A 6 10.55 -2.64 15.54
CA MET A 6 9.11 -2.56 15.85
C MET A 6 8.79 -1.25 16.55
N LEU A 7 7.54 -0.80 16.49
CA LEU A 7 7.09 0.42 17.19
C LEU A 7 7.42 0.41 18.68
N LYS A 8 7.41 -0.77 19.30
CA LYS A 8 7.78 -0.91 20.73
C LYS A 8 9.22 -0.51 21.01
N ASN A 9 10.14 -0.84 20.09
CA ASN A 9 11.58 -0.61 20.20
C ASN A 9 12.05 0.51 19.26
N TRP A 10 11.10 1.17 18.57
CA TRP A 10 11.45 2.23 17.66
C TRP A 10 11.86 3.48 18.42
N ASN A 11 13.04 3.98 18.12
CA ASN A 11 13.54 5.26 18.61
C ASN A 11 13.63 6.18 17.40
N PRO A 12 12.95 7.35 17.44
CA PRO A 12 13.08 8.33 16.37
C PRO A 12 14.52 8.84 16.30
N GLU A 13 14.95 9.13 15.09
CA GLU A 13 16.20 9.87 14.89
C GLU A 13 16.05 11.29 15.46
N GLN A 14 17.17 11.90 15.82
CA GLN A 14 17.16 13.29 16.21
C GLN A 14 16.66 14.15 15.06
N ILE A 15 15.68 15.01 15.32
CA ILE A 15 15.14 15.92 14.32
C ILE A 15 16.24 16.91 13.93
N PRO A 16 16.57 17.07 12.65
CA PRO A 16 17.56 18.05 12.19
C PRO A 16 17.12 19.49 12.52
N GLU A 17 18.09 20.39 12.46
CA GLU A 17 17.80 21.81 12.62
C GLU A 17 16.83 22.32 11.54
N LYS A 18 16.00 23.29 11.90
CA LYS A 18 14.96 23.83 10.99
C LYS A 18 15.50 24.31 9.65
N GLU A 19 16.67 24.93 9.65
CA GLU A 19 17.30 25.44 8.43
C GLU A 19 17.81 24.28 7.54
N ASP A 20 18.35 23.23 8.15
CA ASP A 20 18.75 22.03 7.43
C ASP A 20 17.54 21.34 6.77
N ILE A 21 16.45 21.18 7.52
CA ILE A 21 15.20 20.64 6.98
C ILE A 21 14.71 21.46 5.79
N LYS A 22 14.74 22.78 5.89
CA LYS A 22 14.29 23.68 4.82
C LYS A 22 15.12 23.52 3.54
N VAL A 23 16.43 23.46 3.67
CA VAL A 23 17.35 23.26 2.55
C VAL A 23 17.12 21.90 1.90
N ARG A 24 17.05 20.86 2.70
CA ARG A 24 16.81 19.47 2.22
C ARG A 24 15.43 19.31 1.58
N LEU A 25 14.38 19.93 2.12
CA LEU A 25 13.05 19.95 1.52
C LEU A 25 13.06 20.57 0.14
N SER A 26 13.70 21.72 -0.02
CA SER A 26 13.82 22.37 -1.32
C SER A 26 14.52 21.48 -2.35
N ALA A 27 15.63 20.86 -1.96
CA ALA A 27 16.37 19.92 -2.81
C ALA A 27 15.55 18.68 -3.17
N ALA A 28 14.86 18.08 -2.17
CA ALA A 28 14.06 16.88 -2.37
C ALA A 28 12.84 17.14 -3.28
N ARG A 29 12.18 18.27 -3.12
CA ARG A 29 11.04 18.66 -3.98
C ARG A 29 11.47 18.83 -5.42
N THR A 30 12.58 19.51 -5.67
CA THR A 30 13.16 19.65 -7.01
C THR A 30 13.53 18.29 -7.60
N ARG A 31 14.16 17.42 -6.80
CA ARG A 31 14.56 16.10 -7.26
C ARG A 31 13.37 15.21 -7.63
N LEU A 32 12.30 15.23 -6.84
CA LEU A 32 11.08 14.47 -7.16
C LEU A 32 10.45 14.95 -8.48
N TYR A 33 10.42 16.26 -8.70
CA TYR A 33 9.93 16.81 -9.95
C TYR A 33 10.75 16.33 -11.17
N GLU A 34 12.06 16.29 -11.05
CA GLU A 34 12.93 15.74 -12.11
C GLU A 34 12.71 14.26 -12.33
N LEU A 35 12.59 13.47 -11.24
CA LEU A 35 12.43 12.03 -11.31
C LEU A 35 11.08 11.60 -11.91
N GLN A 36 10.02 12.39 -11.73
CA GLN A 36 8.71 12.05 -12.31
C GLN A 36 8.77 11.94 -13.84
N MET A 37 9.56 12.81 -14.49
CA MET A 37 9.73 12.76 -15.95
C MET A 37 10.44 11.48 -16.38
N ALA A 38 11.47 11.11 -15.65
CA ALA A 38 12.20 9.87 -15.92
C ALA A 38 11.36 8.60 -15.63
N LEU A 39 10.52 8.62 -14.60
CA LEU A 39 9.57 7.53 -14.33
C LEU A 39 8.61 7.30 -15.49
N LYS A 40 8.13 8.37 -16.12
CA LYS A 40 7.28 8.29 -17.30
C LYS A 40 8.00 7.63 -18.47
N GLU A 41 9.23 8.05 -18.75
CA GLU A 41 10.04 7.48 -19.84
C GLU A 41 10.33 5.99 -19.60
N HIS A 42 10.70 5.63 -18.39
CA HIS A 42 10.99 4.25 -17.99
C HIS A 42 9.74 3.40 -17.73
N LYS A 43 8.53 3.99 -17.78
CA LYS A 43 7.23 3.32 -17.55
C LYS A 43 7.14 2.60 -16.22
N ILE A 44 7.75 3.16 -15.18
CA ILE A 44 7.75 2.58 -13.82
C ILE A 44 6.54 3.09 -13.05
N PRO A 45 5.59 2.23 -12.67
CA PRO A 45 4.46 2.62 -11.81
C PRO A 45 4.88 2.63 -10.34
N VAL A 46 4.39 3.60 -9.59
CA VAL A 46 4.72 3.78 -8.18
C VAL A 46 3.45 3.83 -7.33
N ILE A 47 3.37 2.96 -6.32
CA ILE A 47 2.32 2.96 -5.31
C ILE A 47 2.93 3.44 -4.01
N VAL A 48 2.37 4.50 -3.45
CA VAL A 48 2.78 5.07 -2.17
C VAL A 48 1.64 4.91 -1.17
N LEU A 49 1.81 3.98 -0.24
CA LEU A 49 0.83 3.64 0.78
C LEU A 49 1.16 4.35 2.08
N PHE A 50 0.20 5.12 2.59
CA PHE A 50 0.28 5.78 3.89
C PHE A 50 -0.66 5.11 4.88
N GLU A 51 -0.08 4.55 5.90
CA GLU A 51 -0.78 3.91 7.01
C GLU A 51 -0.38 4.56 8.33
N GLY A 52 -1.01 4.20 9.42
CA GLY A 52 -0.62 4.67 10.74
C GLY A 52 -1.79 5.25 11.54
N TRP A 53 -1.42 6.03 12.55
CA TRP A 53 -2.37 6.57 13.52
C TRP A 53 -3.32 7.60 12.91
N GLY A 54 -4.56 7.64 13.41
CA GLY A 54 -5.45 8.77 13.18
C GLY A 54 -4.80 10.09 13.62
N ALA A 55 -5.05 11.16 12.91
CA ALA A 55 -4.44 12.48 13.14
C ALA A 55 -2.90 12.54 13.00
N SER A 56 -2.28 11.52 12.42
CA SER A 56 -0.82 11.52 12.19
C SER A 56 -0.37 12.39 11.02
N GLY A 57 -1.29 12.90 10.21
CA GLY A 57 -1.00 13.78 9.08
C GLY A 57 -0.78 13.07 7.75
N LYS A 58 -1.34 11.88 7.57
CA LYS A 58 -1.28 11.13 6.29
C LYS A 58 -1.72 11.97 5.09
N GLY A 59 -2.96 12.46 5.12
CA GLY A 59 -3.51 13.28 4.05
C GLY A 59 -2.77 14.61 3.85
N SER A 60 -2.34 15.25 4.92
CA SER A 60 -1.54 16.47 4.87
C SER A 60 -0.18 16.25 4.21
N THR A 61 0.49 15.15 4.51
CA THR A 61 1.78 14.78 3.89
C THR A 61 1.59 14.47 2.40
N ILE A 62 0.58 13.70 2.05
CA ILE A 62 0.24 13.42 0.64
C ILE A 62 0.02 14.73 -0.12
N SER A 63 -0.77 15.65 0.43
CA SER A 63 -1.07 16.95 -0.20
C SER A 63 0.18 17.78 -0.48
N LYS A 64 1.20 17.69 0.36
CA LYS A 64 2.47 18.38 0.15
C LYS A 64 3.34 17.70 -0.90
N VAL A 65 3.39 16.39 -0.88
CA VAL A 65 4.20 15.60 -1.83
C VAL A 65 3.69 15.76 -3.27
N ILE A 66 2.39 15.66 -3.49
CA ILE A 66 1.79 15.74 -4.83
C ILE A 66 1.92 17.11 -5.50
N LYS A 67 2.20 18.17 -4.74
CA LYS A 67 2.50 19.51 -5.32
C LYS A 67 3.73 19.51 -6.22
N ASN A 68 4.60 18.52 -6.06
CA ASN A 68 5.84 18.37 -6.84
C ASN A 68 5.67 17.45 -8.06
N ILE A 69 4.46 16.96 -8.31
CA ILE A 69 4.17 16.01 -9.39
C ILE A 69 3.11 16.63 -10.30
N ASP A 70 3.28 16.46 -11.61
CA ASP A 70 2.27 16.88 -12.59
C ASP A 70 0.95 16.12 -12.33
N PRO A 71 -0.20 16.82 -12.21
CA PRO A 71 -1.49 16.19 -11.92
C PRO A 71 -1.92 15.09 -12.88
N ARG A 72 -1.38 15.07 -14.09
CA ARG A 72 -1.66 14.01 -15.08
C ARG A 72 -1.01 12.68 -14.72
N PHE A 73 -0.03 12.66 -13.83
CA PHE A 73 0.77 11.48 -13.51
C PHE A 73 0.53 10.93 -12.10
N PHE A 74 -0.41 11.46 -11.37
CA PHE A 74 -0.76 10.89 -10.08
C PHE A 74 -2.27 10.82 -9.85
N LYS A 75 -2.67 9.92 -8.98
CA LYS A 75 -3.99 9.80 -8.39
C LYS A 75 -3.86 9.66 -6.88
N VAL A 76 -4.78 10.27 -6.15
CA VAL A 76 -4.91 10.09 -4.69
C VAL A 76 -6.22 9.35 -4.42
N ALA A 77 -6.13 8.24 -3.70
CA ALA A 77 -7.28 7.49 -3.24
C ALA A 77 -7.32 7.50 -1.71
N THR A 78 -8.38 8.09 -1.17
CA THR A 78 -8.71 8.01 0.26
C THR A 78 -9.67 6.86 0.47
N MET A 79 -9.19 5.78 1.10
CA MET A 79 -9.97 4.57 1.29
C MET A 79 -10.80 4.69 2.57
N SER A 80 -12.10 4.89 2.41
CA SER A 80 -13.06 4.83 3.50
C SER A 80 -13.31 3.39 3.99
N ALA A 81 -14.08 3.24 5.06
CA ALA A 81 -14.55 1.94 5.50
C ALA A 81 -15.23 1.20 4.33
N PRO A 82 -15.04 -0.14 4.22
CA PRO A 82 -15.66 -0.91 3.14
C PRO A 82 -17.19 -0.86 3.23
N THR A 83 -17.83 -0.74 2.07
CA THR A 83 -19.28 -0.85 1.94
C THR A 83 -19.73 -2.33 2.03
N GLU A 84 -21.03 -2.57 2.15
CA GLU A 84 -21.55 -3.95 2.08
C GLU A 84 -21.19 -4.62 0.76
N GLU A 85 -21.19 -3.88 -0.34
CA GLU A 85 -20.81 -4.39 -1.65
C GLU A 85 -19.32 -4.72 -1.71
N ASP A 86 -18.46 -3.90 -1.11
CA ASP A 86 -17.03 -4.19 -0.99
C ASP A 86 -16.79 -5.48 -0.20
N LEU A 87 -17.55 -5.72 0.88
CA LEU A 87 -17.42 -6.91 1.71
C LEU A 87 -17.88 -8.21 1.01
N ARG A 88 -18.70 -8.12 -0.02
CA ARG A 88 -19.10 -9.27 -0.86
C ARG A 88 -18.02 -9.69 -1.85
N LYS A 89 -17.11 -8.78 -2.18
CA LYS A 89 -16.01 -9.00 -3.11
C LYS A 89 -14.75 -9.50 -2.39
N PRO A 90 -13.79 -10.10 -3.10
CA PRO A 90 -12.51 -10.43 -2.51
C PRO A 90 -11.88 -9.19 -1.84
N PHE A 91 -11.27 -9.38 -0.68
CA PHE A 91 -10.72 -8.31 0.16
C PHE A 91 -9.90 -7.27 -0.61
N LEU A 92 -9.01 -7.72 -1.50
CA LEU A 92 -8.10 -6.84 -2.24
C LEU A 92 -8.73 -6.19 -3.47
N TYR A 93 -9.96 -6.57 -3.86
CA TYR A 93 -10.59 -6.08 -5.09
C TYR A 93 -10.64 -4.54 -5.16
N ARG A 94 -11.07 -3.88 -4.09
CA ARG A 94 -11.17 -2.41 -4.04
C ARG A 94 -9.82 -1.73 -4.20
N TYR A 95 -8.73 -2.39 -3.84
CA TYR A 95 -7.36 -1.87 -3.96
C TYR A 95 -6.77 -2.14 -5.34
N PHE A 96 -7.14 -3.24 -6.00
CA PHE A 96 -6.76 -3.50 -7.39
C PHE A 96 -7.21 -2.39 -8.33
N ARG A 97 -8.34 -1.76 -8.05
CA ARG A 97 -8.87 -0.65 -8.84
C ARG A 97 -8.00 0.61 -8.78
N GLU A 98 -7.15 0.70 -7.78
CA GLU A 98 -6.28 1.86 -7.52
C GLU A 98 -4.86 1.68 -8.04
N ILE A 99 -4.53 0.53 -8.61
CA ILE A 99 -3.20 0.26 -9.19
C ILE A 99 -2.91 1.25 -10.32
N PRO A 100 -1.75 1.95 -10.30
CA PRO A 100 -1.44 2.96 -11.30
C PRO A 100 -1.05 2.34 -12.65
N GLU A 101 -1.27 3.10 -13.70
CA GLU A 101 -0.69 2.82 -15.01
C GLU A 101 0.84 3.02 -15.00
N ALA A 102 1.50 2.45 -16.02
CA ALA A 102 2.94 2.61 -16.21
C ALA A 102 3.37 4.08 -16.21
N GLY A 103 4.38 4.41 -15.40
CA GLY A 103 4.92 5.76 -15.29
C GLY A 103 4.09 6.73 -14.44
N LYS A 104 3.07 6.24 -13.75
CA LYS A 104 2.22 7.06 -12.89
C LYS A 104 2.33 6.67 -11.41
N PHE A 105 1.86 7.57 -10.55
CA PHE A 105 1.77 7.35 -9.10
C PHE A 105 0.33 7.10 -8.68
N THR A 106 0.14 6.23 -7.71
CA THR A 106 -1.06 6.24 -6.85
C THR A 106 -0.64 6.43 -5.40
N PHE A 107 -1.23 7.45 -4.76
CA PHE A 107 -1.10 7.69 -3.33
C PHE A 107 -2.35 7.18 -2.63
N LEU A 108 -2.16 6.30 -1.67
CA LEU A 108 -3.24 5.73 -0.87
C LEU A 108 -3.21 6.31 0.54
N ASP A 109 -4.25 7.02 0.91
CA ASP A 109 -4.51 7.43 2.29
C ASP A 109 -5.31 6.33 2.97
N SER A 110 -4.61 5.52 3.72
CA SER A 110 -5.04 4.24 4.26
C SER A 110 -5.30 3.18 3.18
N GLY A 111 -5.04 1.96 3.50
CA GLY A 111 -5.15 0.85 2.57
C GLY A 111 -5.44 -0.47 3.27
N TRP A 112 -4.83 -1.52 2.78
CA TRP A 112 -5.10 -2.88 3.24
C TRP A 112 -4.58 -3.19 4.65
N MET A 113 -3.62 -2.42 5.19
CA MET A 113 -3.25 -2.49 6.60
C MET A 113 -4.37 -1.97 7.50
N ASP A 114 -4.89 -0.77 7.21
CA ASP A 114 -5.92 -0.14 8.02
C ASP A 114 -7.16 -1.04 8.13
N GLN A 115 -7.66 -1.55 7.02
CA GLN A 115 -8.81 -2.45 7.02
C GLN A 115 -8.54 -3.74 7.81
N THR A 116 -7.39 -4.38 7.59
CA THR A 116 -7.01 -5.61 8.28
C THR A 116 -6.89 -5.41 9.78
N CYS A 117 -6.24 -4.32 10.20
CA CYS A 117 -6.09 -4.01 11.62
C CYS A 117 -7.41 -3.66 12.30
N ARG A 118 -8.30 -2.90 11.63
CA ARG A 118 -9.65 -2.62 12.14
C ARG A 118 -10.44 -3.90 12.38
N GLU A 119 -10.48 -4.79 11.40
CA GLU A 119 -11.20 -6.06 11.50
C GLU A 119 -10.62 -6.95 12.60
N ARG A 120 -9.31 -6.87 12.83
CA ARG A 120 -8.65 -7.57 13.95
C ARG A 120 -9.00 -6.96 15.29
N MET A 121 -9.05 -5.64 15.40
CA MET A 121 -9.47 -4.92 16.61
C MET A 121 -10.92 -5.22 16.97
N ASP A 122 -11.79 -5.32 15.98
CA ASP A 122 -13.21 -5.69 16.10
C ASP A 122 -13.42 -7.19 16.34
N LYS A 123 -12.35 -7.97 16.45
CA LYS A 123 -12.37 -9.42 16.62
C LYS A 123 -13.06 -10.19 15.47
N LYS A 124 -13.22 -9.56 14.32
CA LYS A 124 -13.77 -10.19 13.10
C LYS A 124 -12.73 -11.05 12.38
N LEU A 125 -11.45 -10.77 12.60
CA LEU A 125 -10.33 -11.46 11.95
C LEU A 125 -9.41 -12.08 13.01
N LYS A 126 -9.47 -13.40 13.16
CA LYS A 126 -8.75 -14.17 14.20
C LYS A 126 -8.10 -15.43 13.62
N GLY A 127 -7.06 -15.90 14.32
CA GLY A 127 -6.44 -17.20 14.04
C GLY A 127 -6.10 -17.41 12.58
N ASP A 128 -6.56 -18.52 12.02
CA ASP A 128 -6.29 -18.90 10.62
C ASP A 128 -6.79 -17.88 9.59
N ASN A 129 -7.89 -17.18 9.88
CA ASN A 129 -8.42 -16.16 8.99
C ASN A 129 -7.47 -14.95 8.89
N TYR A 130 -6.83 -14.58 9.99
CA TYR A 130 -5.79 -13.57 9.98
C TYR A 130 -4.57 -14.02 9.17
N SER A 131 -4.09 -15.25 9.40
CA SER A 131 -2.95 -15.80 8.65
C SER A 131 -3.22 -15.85 7.14
N LYS A 132 -4.42 -16.28 6.74
CA LYS A 132 -4.85 -16.28 5.33
C LYS A 132 -4.91 -14.88 4.73
N ARG A 133 -5.37 -13.89 5.53
CA ARG A 133 -5.37 -12.49 5.12
C ARG A 133 -3.95 -11.98 4.86
N ILE A 134 -3.04 -12.26 5.76
CA ILE A 134 -1.62 -11.88 5.62
C ILE A 134 -1.00 -12.56 4.40
N ASP A 135 -1.25 -13.83 4.17
CA ASP A 135 -0.76 -14.54 2.98
C ASP A 135 -1.27 -13.93 1.68
N SER A 136 -2.53 -13.53 1.63
CA SER A 136 -3.13 -12.85 0.48
C SER A 136 -2.47 -11.49 0.23
N ILE A 137 -2.21 -10.72 1.29
CA ILE A 137 -1.52 -9.43 1.21
C ILE A 137 -0.09 -9.61 0.71
N ARG A 138 0.65 -10.57 1.26
CA ARG A 138 2.04 -10.86 0.84
C ARG A 138 2.12 -11.25 -0.63
N ARG A 139 1.21 -12.09 -1.10
CA ARG A 139 1.12 -12.47 -2.53
C ARG A 139 0.81 -11.28 -3.41
N PHE A 140 -0.13 -10.44 -3.01
CA PHE A 140 -0.50 -9.24 -3.74
C PHE A 140 0.67 -8.27 -3.87
N GLU A 141 1.34 -7.95 -2.77
CA GLU A 141 2.50 -7.07 -2.77
C GLU A 141 3.65 -7.65 -3.61
N ARG A 142 3.88 -8.97 -3.51
CA ARG A 142 4.90 -9.66 -4.31
C ARG A 142 4.56 -9.62 -5.81
N GLN A 143 3.31 -9.84 -6.19
CA GLN A 143 2.89 -9.73 -7.58
C GLN A 143 3.16 -8.32 -8.14
N LEU A 144 2.91 -7.29 -7.35
CA LEU A 144 3.21 -5.91 -7.74
C LEU A 144 4.71 -5.71 -7.97
N THR A 145 5.53 -6.05 -7.00
CA THR A 145 6.99 -5.85 -7.07
C THR A 145 7.64 -6.73 -8.14
N ASP A 146 7.19 -7.96 -8.32
CA ASP A 146 7.67 -8.87 -9.37
C ASP A 146 7.33 -8.34 -10.79
N ASN A 147 6.28 -7.54 -10.91
CA ASN A 147 5.88 -6.90 -12.17
C ASN A 147 6.45 -5.47 -12.34
N GLY A 148 7.47 -5.11 -11.60
CA GLY A 148 8.18 -3.86 -11.75
C GLY A 148 7.53 -2.64 -11.10
N TYR A 149 6.50 -2.83 -10.26
CA TYR A 149 5.93 -1.77 -9.46
C TYR A 149 6.86 -1.39 -8.31
N VAL A 150 7.03 -0.11 -8.08
CA VAL A 150 7.64 0.39 -6.84
C VAL A 150 6.53 0.53 -5.81
N LEU A 151 6.59 -0.27 -4.75
CA LEU A 151 5.65 -0.22 -3.64
C LEU A 151 6.35 0.33 -2.41
N LEU A 152 5.92 1.52 -1.98
CA LEU A 152 6.43 2.21 -0.81
C LEU A 152 5.37 2.20 0.29
N LYS A 153 5.72 1.64 1.45
CA LYS A 153 4.82 1.51 2.59
C LYS A 153 5.32 2.36 3.74
N PHE A 154 4.58 3.42 4.05
CA PHE A 154 4.88 4.34 5.14
C PHE A 154 3.92 4.14 6.30
N PHE A 155 4.46 4.02 7.51
CA PHE A 155 3.70 4.05 8.73
C PHE A 155 3.96 5.38 9.46
N MET A 156 2.94 6.21 9.56
CA MET A 156 3.03 7.53 10.18
C MET A 156 2.86 7.39 11.70
N GLN A 157 3.97 7.54 12.42
CA GLN A 157 4.04 7.34 13.86
C GLN A 157 3.97 8.65 14.62
N ILE A 158 3.02 8.71 15.54
CA ILE A 158 2.94 9.72 16.60
C ILE A 158 2.69 9.02 17.94
N ASP A 159 3.10 9.63 19.04
CA ASP A 159 2.79 9.10 20.36
C ASP A 159 1.35 9.41 20.78
N ARG A 160 0.91 8.80 21.89
CA ARG A 160 -0.45 8.97 22.40
C ARG A 160 -0.80 10.40 22.71
N LYS A 161 0.14 11.13 23.34
CA LYS A 161 -0.09 12.52 23.75
C LYS A 161 -0.23 13.45 22.55
N GLU A 162 0.60 13.24 21.55
CA GLU A 162 0.55 14.03 20.31
C GLU A 162 -0.74 13.73 19.54
N GLN A 163 -1.17 12.48 19.48
CA GLN A 163 -2.46 12.11 18.86
C GLN A 163 -3.62 12.79 19.58
N GLU A 164 -3.66 12.71 20.91
CA GLU A 164 -4.70 13.34 21.73
C GLU A 164 -4.75 14.86 21.51
N LYS A 165 -3.59 15.51 21.53
CA LYS A 165 -3.46 16.96 21.28
C LYS A 165 -3.99 17.34 19.91
N ARG A 166 -3.60 16.62 18.85
CA ARG A 166 -4.03 16.91 17.48
C ARG A 166 -5.52 16.69 17.28
N MET A 167 -6.07 15.62 17.83
CA MET A 167 -7.51 15.38 17.79
C MET A 167 -8.28 16.47 18.55
N GLY A 168 -7.79 16.90 19.70
CA GLY A 168 -8.38 18.01 20.48
C GLY A 168 -8.48 19.28 19.64
N ILE A 169 -7.40 19.68 18.99
CA ILE A 169 -7.39 20.86 18.10
C ILE A 169 -8.38 20.72 16.96
N LEU A 170 -8.44 19.55 16.30
CA LEU A 170 -9.37 19.30 15.22
C LEU A 170 -10.84 19.35 15.65
N LEU A 171 -11.13 18.91 16.88
CA LEU A 171 -12.49 18.89 17.44
C LEU A 171 -13.00 20.28 17.86
N GLU A 172 -12.11 21.23 18.14
CA GLU A 172 -12.46 22.61 18.55
C GLU A 172 -13.15 23.38 17.43
N SER A 173 -12.79 23.16 16.17
CA SER A 173 -13.34 23.87 15.02
C SER A 173 -14.43 23.07 14.30
N LYS A 174 -15.53 23.73 13.93
CA LYS A 174 -16.59 23.14 13.10
C LYS A 174 -16.06 22.67 11.73
N ASP A 175 -15.05 23.36 11.20
CA ASP A 175 -14.49 23.08 9.88
C ASP A 175 -13.58 21.86 9.85
N THR A 176 -13.07 21.41 10.99
CA THR A 176 -12.09 20.33 11.10
C THR A 176 -12.56 19.13 11.92
N ARG A 177 -13.61 19.28 12.76
CA ARG A 177 -14.06 18.19 13.64
C ARG A 177 -14.49 16.92 12.90
N TRP A 178 -14.95 17.04 11.69
CA TRP A 178 -15.32 15.89 10.85
C TRP A 178 -14.14 14.99 10.47
N ARG A 179 -12.90 15.49 10.62
CA ARG A 179 -11.68 14.72 10.37
C ARG A 179 -11.36 13.72 11.47
N VAL A 180 -11.99 13.85 12.63
CA VAL A 180 -11.83 12.90 13.75
C VAL A 180 -13.05 12.02 13.80
N ASN A 181 -12.85 10.71 13.61
CA ASN A 181 -13.92 9.72 13.72
C ASN A 181 -13.83 8.92 15.04
N GLU A 182 -14.84 8.10 15.30
CA GLU A 182 -14.89 7.28 16.52
C GLU A 182 -13.72 6.31 16.61
N TYR A 183 -13.25 5.80 15.49
CA TYR A 183 -12.10 4.90 15.45
C TYR A 183 -10.80 5.59 15.89
N ASP A 184 -10.59 6.86 15.51
CA ASP A 184 -9.42 7.63 15.94
C ASP A 184 -9.42 7.84 17.44
N LEU A 185 -10.57 8.16 18.03
CA LEU A 185 -10.75 8.28 19.48
C LEU A 185 -10.51 6.95 20.19
N TRP A 186 -11.04 5.86 19.64
CA TRP A 186 -10.84 4.53 20.15
C TRP A 186 -9.36 4.11 20.14
N GLN A 187 -8.63 4.45 19.08
CA GLN A 187 -7.19 4.21 19.00
C GLN A 187 -6.44 4.86 20.14
N ASN A 188 -6.77 6.11 20.46
CA ASN A 188 -6.13 6.83 21.54
C ASN A 188 -6.40 6.19 22.90
N ASP A 189 -7.65 5.86 23.15
CA ASP A 189 -8.05 5.18 24.40
C ASP A 189 -7.40 3.80 24.56
N HIS A 190 -7.16 3.11 23.47
CA HIS A 190 -6.58 1.77 23.42
C HIS A 190 -5.19 1.75 22.77
N TYR A 191 -4.42 2.81 22.91
CA TYR A 191 -3.16 3.03 22.19
C TYR A 191 -2.18 1.83 22.28
N LYS A 192 -1.97 1.29 23.46
CA LYS A 192 -1.06 0.13 23.64
C LYS A 192 -1.54 -1.13 22.89
N LYS A 193 -2.85 -1.35 22.88
CA LYS A 193 -3.44 -2.48 22.15
C LYS A 193 -3.30 -2.29 20.64
N CYS A 194 -3.63 -1.10 20.13
CA CYS A 194 -3.47 -0.75 18.73
C CYS A 194 -2.01 -0.88 18.28
N ARG A 195 -1.08 -0.38 19.07
CA ARG A 195 0.35 -0.48 18.78
C ARG A 195 0.80 -1.94 18.63
N LYS A 196 0.36 -2.85 19.48
CA LYS A 196 0.69 -4.27 19.38
C LYS A 196 0.15 -4.88 18.08
N ILE A 197 -1.06 -4.51 17.67
CA ILE A 197 -1.69 -5.00 16.45
C ILE A 197 -0.95 -4.45 15.22
N PHE A 198 -0.60 -3.18 15.22
CA PHE A 198 0.20 -2.59 14.15
C PHE A 198 1.60 -3.20 14.04
N ASP A 199 2.28 -3.39 15.17
CA ASP A 199 3.58 -4.06 15.20
C ASP A 199 3.53 -5.45 14.58
N GLN A 200 2.57 -6.25 15.00
CA GLN A 200 2.39 -7.61 14.49
C GLN A 200 2.13 -7.59 12.98
N TYR A 201 1.24 -6.72 12.51
CA TYR A 201 0.94 -6.59 11.10
C TYR A 201 2.18 -6.21 10.27
N MET A 202 2.90 -5.18 10.70
CA MET A 202 4.12 -4.75 9.99
C MET A 202 5.19 -5.83 9.99
N GLN A 203 5.36 -6.55 11.10
CA GLN A 203 6.27 -7.68 11.18
C GLN A 203 5.91 -8.78 10.20
N ASP A 204 4.62 -9.11 10.10
CA ASP A 204 4.12 -10.18 9.25
C ASP A 204 4.17 -9.82 7.75
N THR A 205 4.17 -8.53 7.42
CA THR A 205 4.14 -8.03 6.04
C THR A 205 5.42 -7.32 5.60
N ASN A 206 6.43 -7.26 6.45
CA ASN A 206 7.71 -6.67 6.09
C ASN A 206 8.53 -7.62 5.20
N THR A 207 8.82 -7.21 4.00
CA THR A 207 9.61 -7.98 3.03
C THR A 207 10.77 -7.16 2.49
N SER A 208 11.79 -7.81 1.94
CA SER A 208 12.92 -7.10 1.31
C SER A 208 12.51 -6.29 0.09
N ALA A 209 11.53 -6.77 -0.67
CA ALA A 209 11.02 -6.10 -1.88
C ALA A 209 10.11 -4.91 -1.56
N ALA A 210 9.38 -4.96 -0.44
CA ALA A 210 8.49 -3.91 0.02
C ALA A 210 8.56 -3.77 1.56
N PRO A 211 9.64 -3.17 2.08
CA PRO A 211 9.80 -2.96 3.51
C PRO A 211 8.89 -1.85 4.03
N TRP A 212 8.60 -1.89 5.32
CA TRP A 212 7.95 -0.79 6.02
C TRP A 212 8.95 0.30 6.38
N TYR A 213 8.55 1.54 6.16
CA TYR A 213 9.24 2.74 6.62
C TYR A 213 8.41 3.40 7.72
N ILE A 214 8.94 3.43 8.93
CA ILE A 214 8.31 4.15 10.04
C ILE A 214 8.74 5.61 9.96
N VAL A 215 7.78 6.50 9.79
CA VAL A 215 8.00 7.94 9.68
C VAL A 215 7.71 8.59 11.03
N ASP A 216 8.66 9.35 11.57
CA ASP A 216 8.41 10.22 12.70
C ASP A 216 7.53 11.39 12.25
N ALA A 217 6.26 11.31 12.61
CA ALA A 217 5.25 12.29 12.20
C ALA A 217 4.96 13.36 13.26
N GLY A 218 5.78 13.44 14.30
CA GLY A 218 5.65 14.45 15.34
C GLY A 218 5.90 15.88 14.84
N ASP A 219 6.78 16.07 13.89
CA ASP A 219 7.02 17.33 13.18
C ASP A 219 6.59 17.19 11.71
N ARG A 220 5.78 18.12 11.22
CA ARG A 220 5.17 18.00 9.88
C ARG A 220 6.18 18.16 8.74
N LYS A 221 7.14 19.07 8.87
CA LYS A 221 8.17 19.28 7.84
C LYS A 221 9.18 18.13 7.82
N TRP A 222 9.52 17.63 8.98
CA TRP A 222 10.37 16.46 9.11
C TRP A 222 9.71 15.19 8.52
N ALA A 223 8.41 15.01 8.79
CA ALA A 223 7.64 13.92 8.19
C ALA A 223 7.64 13.99 6.64
N GLU A 224 7.38 15.17 6.08
CA GLU A 224 7.43 15.39 4.62
C GLU A 224 8.80 15.05 4.06
N LEU A 225 9.88 15.50 4.71
CA LEU A 225 11.24 15.26 4.27
C LEU A 225 11.60 13.77 4.31
N GLN A 226 11.27 13.06 5.39
CA GLN A 226 11.50 11.62 5.51
C GLN A 226 10.80 10.86 4.36
N VAL A 227 9.56 11.22 4.06
CA VAL A 227 8.79 10.60 2.96
C VAL A 227 9.44 10.90 1.61
N LEU A 228 9.74 12.16 1.32
CA LEU A 228 10.35 12.56 0.05
C LEU A 228 11.70 11.89 -0.18
N GLU A 229 12.59 11.92 0.79
CA GLU A 229 13.93 11.31 0.65
C GLU A 229 13.84 9.78 0.48
N THR A 230 12.92 9.13 1.17
CA THR A 230 12.70 7.69 1.01
C THR A 230 12.12 7.36 -0.37
N MET A 231 11.16 8.14 -0.86
CA MET A 231 10.63 7.99 -2.22
C MET A 231 11.72 8.16 -3.27
N ILE A 232 12.49 9.22 -3.18
CA ILE A 232 13.57 9.52 -4.13
C ILE A 232 14.59 8.38 -4.18
N SER A 233 15.07 7.93 -3.04
CA SER A 233 16.05 6.84 -2.94
C SER A 233 15.52 5.54 -3.59
N ASN A 234 14.29 5.17 -3.32
CA ASN A 234 13.69 3.96 -3.90
C ASN A 234 13.42 4.08 -5.40
N ILE A 235 12.99 5.24 -5.85
CA ILE A 235 12.75 5.51 -7.28
C ILE A 235 14.07 5.48 -8.05
N GLU A 236 15.13 6.08 -7.53
CA GLU A 236 16.46 6.05 -8.14
C GLU A 236 17.00 4.62 -8.29
N VAL A 237 16.85 3.80 -7.26
CA VAL A 237 17.21 2.38 -7.32
C VAL A 237 16.41 1.63 -8.37
N ALA A 238 15.09 1.85 -8.43
CA ALA A 238 14.22 1.22 -9.41
C ALA A 238 14.59 1.62 -10.85
N MET A 239 14.95 2.88 -11.07
CA MET A 239 15.40 3.36 -12.37
C MET A 239 16.73 2.76 -12.79
N GLU A 240 17.68 2.63 -11.87
CA GLU A 240 18.96 1.97 -12.15
C GLU A 240 18.75 0.50 -12.48
N ASN A 241 17.92 -0.21 -11.73
CA ASN A 241 17.59 -1.60 -12.00
C ASN A 241 16.89 -1.78 -13.35
N SER A 242 16.07 -0.83 -13.78
CA SER A 242 15.39 -0.89 -15.09
C SER A 242 16.35 -0.80 -16.27
N LYS A 243 17.47 -0.12 -16.11
CA LYS A 243 18.54 -0.04 -17.15
C LYS A 243 19.27 -1.36 -17.36
N HIS A 244 19.32 -2.19 -16.29
CA HIS A 244 19.98 -3.47 -16.27
C HIS A 244 19.02 -4.66 -16.32
N ALA A 245 17.71 -4.40 -16.48
CA ALA A 245 16.72 -5.47 -16.61
C ALA A 245 17.03 -6.31 -17.84
N VAL A 246 17.46 -7.53 -17.62
CA VAL A 246 17.51 -8.54 -18.68
C VAL A 246 16.07 -8.70 -19.19
N PRO A 247 15.82 -8.61 -20.50
CA PRO A 247 14.50 -8.87 -21.03
C PRO A 247 14.06 -10.23 -20.50
N ILE A 248 12.93 -10.26 -19.80
CA ILE A 248 12.32 -11.53 -19.45
C ILE A 248 12.09 -12.18 -20.81
N LEU A 249 12.88 -13.21 -21.10
CA LEU A 249 12.59 -14.08 -22.24
C LEU A 249 11.15 -14.52 -21.99
N GLN A 250 10.23 -13.93 -22.73
CA GLN A 250 8.90 -14.48 -22.83
C GLN A 250 9.14 -15.92 -23.20
N ASN A 251 8.86 -16.84 -22.29
CA ASN A 251 8.77 -18.23 -22.65
C ASN A 251 7.68 -18.29 -23.72
N VAL A 252 8.12 -18.20 -24.96
CA VAL A 252 7.26 -18.46 -26.10
C VAL A 252 6.99 -19.95 -25.98
N PHE A 253 5.93 -20.29 -25.24
CA PHE A 253 5.40 -21.64 -25.32
C PHE A 253 5.09 -21.86 -26.80
N PRO A 254 5.68 -22.88 -27.43
CA PRO A 254 5.31 -23.17 -28.78
C PRO A 254 3.78 -23.31 -28.80
N LEU A 255 3.12 -22.57 -29.70
CA LEU A 255 1.70 -22.74 -29.94
C LEU A 255 1.48 -24.21 -30.24
N VAL A 256 0.96 -24.94 -29.27
CA VAL A 256 0.50 -26.29 -29.49
C VAL A 256 -0.72 -26.12 -30.41
N GLU A 257 -0.59 -26.50 -31.69
CA GLU A 257 -1.73 -26.55 -32.56
C GLU A 257 -2.73 -27.53 -31.95
N MET A 258 -3.76 -26.99 -31.35
CA MET A 258 -4.88 -27.81 -30.86
C MET A 258 -5.56 -28.42 -32.05
N PRO A 259 -5.72 -29.77 -32.11
CA PRO A 259 -6.48 -30.39 -33.19
C PRO A 259 -7.89 -29.80 -33.24
N ARG A 260 -8.40 -29.56 -34.43
CA ARG A 260 -9.78 -29.12 -34.59
C ARG A 260 -10.71 -30.16 -34.00
N LEU A 261 -11.83 -29.75 -33.43
CA LEU A 261 -12.84 -30.69 -32.90
C LEU A 261 -13.23 -31.80 -33.86
N SER A 262 -13.21 -31.51 -35.19
CA SER A 262 -13.45 -32.49 -36.25
C SER A 262 -12.31 -33.51 -36.46
N GLU A 263 -11.13 -33.26 -35.88
CA GLU A 263 -9.95 -34.13 -36.01
C GLU A 263 -9.73 -34.98 -34.73
N ILE A 264 -10.53 -34.75 -33.69
CA ILE A 264 -10.52 -35.56 -32.47
C ILE A 264 -11.33 -36.82 -32.76
N PRO A 265 -10.70 -38.00 -32.77
CA PRO A 265 -11.46 -39.24 -32.94
C PRO A 265 -12.40 -39.36 -31.71
N LEU A 266 -13.68 -39.33 -31.97
CA LEU A 266 -14.70 -39.70 -30.99
C LEU A 266 -14.60 -41.22 -30.83
N ASP A 267 -13.77 -41.68 -29.90
CA ASP A 267 -13.55 -43.10 -29.61
C ASP A 267 -14.85 -43.76 -29.19
N GLY A 268 -15.73 -44.12 -30.15
CA GLY A 268 -16.81 -45.06 -29.97
C GLY A 268 -17.75 -44.90 -28.74
N LYS A 269 -17.65 -43.77 -28.05
CA LYS A 269 -18.51 -43.42 -26.95
C LYS A 269 -19.63 -42.48 -27.40
N GLU A 270 -20.33 -42.86 -28.44
CA GLU A 270 -21.67 -42.35 -28.64
C GLU A 270 -22.53 -42.93 -27.53
N VAL A 271 -22.84 -42.12 -26.53
CA VAL A 271 -23.86 -42.47 -25.52
C VAL A 271 -25.19 -42.57 -26.29
N GLY A 272 -25.75 -43.76 -26.41
CA GLY A 272 -27.02 -43.96 -27.10
C GLY A 272 -28.11 -43.10 -26.45
N ASP A 273 -29.07 -42.64 -27.26
CA ASP A 273 -30.17 -41.76 -26.82
C ASP A 273 -30.93 -42.29 -25.58
N GLU A 274 -30.94 -43.58 -25.34
CA GLU A 274 -31.57 -44.21 -24.19
C GLU A 274 -30.73 -44.09 -22.92
N GLU A 275 -29.42 -44.17 -23.03
CA GLU A 275 -28.47 -44.01 -21.93
C GLU A 275 -28.41 -42.54 -21.48
N TYR A 276 -28.43 -41.61 -22.42
CA TYR A 276 -28.50 -40.18 -22.15
C TYR A 276 -29.80 -39.76 -21.45
N LYS A 277 -30.94 -40.38 -21.83
CA LYS A 277 -32.22 -40.15 -21.16
C LYS A 277 -32.30 -40.77 -19.73
N ALA A 278 -31.51 -41.77 -19.45
CA ALA A 278 -31.44 -42.42 -18.14
C ALA A 278 -30.60 -41.58 -17.15
N GLU A 279 -29.55 -40.89 -17.62
CA GLU A 279 -28.72 -39.99 -16.77
C GLU A 279 -29.38 -38.64 -16.48
N LEU A 280 -30.37 -38.23 -17.25
CA LEU A 280 -31.14 -36.98 -17.04
C LEU A 280 -32.35 -37.12 -16.09
N LYS A 281 -32.61 -38.29 -15.52
CA LYS A 281 -33.62 -38.52 -14.48
C LYS A 281 -33.00 -38.64 -13.08
#